data_9cb93b9e8bfca5dea55bbf511398d45c
#
_entry.id   9cb93b9e8bfca5dea55bbf511398d45c
#
_cell.length_a   1.000
_cell.length_b   1.000
_cell.length_c   1.000
_cell.angle_alpha   90.00
_cell.angle_beta   90.00
_cell.angle_gamma   90.00
#
_symmetry.space_group_name_H-M   'P 1'
#
loop_
_entity.id
_entity.type
_entity.pdbx_description
1 polymer ?
#
loop_
_entity_poly.entity_id
_entity_poly.type
_entity_poly.pdbx_seq_one_letter_code
_entity_poly.pdbx_strand_id
1 'polypeptide(L)'
;MKLSSLASSSEGNCIYVGTKKTNVLVDCGVSAKRIENSLSELDLTVPEFDGILITHEHTDHIKGLGVIARRYGLPIFATGKTIDAIFDYKNLGKVDKCLFHSIEADKPFEIGDMKVNASHIWHDAADPVCYSFYSEEGAKASIATDLGDYDEYLVEKIYDSDILFVEANHDVNMLQVGRYPYYLKRRILGREGHLSNERCAELIEEVATQKTKKVYLGHLSKENNYEKLAYETVKISLHNFTLPIEVARRDTVSTVTSVS
;
A
#
# COMPACT_ATOMS: atom_id res chain seq x y z
N MET A 1 -14.46 8.60 -3.72
CA MET A 1 -13.32 7.70 -3.45
C MET A 1 -13.33 7.28 -1.98
N LYS A 2 -13.08 6.00 -1.68
CA LYS A 2 -13.00 5.45 -0.31
C LYS A 2 -11.66 4.74 -0.15
N LEU A 3 -11.08 4.77 1.06
CA LEU A 3 -9.89 3.99 1.41
C LEU A 3 -9.96 3.55 2.88
N SER A 4 -9.53 2.31 3.14
CA SER A 4 -9.31 1.78 4.48
C SER A 4 -8.19 0.74 4.44
N SER A 5 -7.34 0.72 5.46
CA SER A 5 -6.36 -0.36 5.67
C SER A 5 -7.03 -1.52 6.39
N LEU A 6 -7.01 -2.69 5.80
CA LEU A 6 -7.47 -3.93 6.42
C LEU A 6 -6.38 -4.56 7.30
N ALA A 7 -5.13 -4.34 6.90
CA ALA A 7 -3.92 -4.68 7.63
C ALA A 7 -2.74 -3.91 7.05
N SER A 8 -1.82 -3.44 7.90
CA SER A 8 -0.59 -2.82 7.42
C SER A 8 0.57 -2.99 8.39
N SER A 9 1.60 -3.67 7.94
CA SER A 9 2.88 -3.86 8.64
C SER A 9 3.87 -4.61 7.77
N SER A 10 5.13 -4.66 8.17
CA SER A 10 6.17 -5.53 7.56
C SER A 10 5.90 -7.05 7.67
N GLU A 11 4.72 -7.47 8.13
CA GLU A 11 4.29 -8.89 8.20
C GLU A 11 3.03 -9.17 7.37
N GLY A 12 2.38 -8.12 6.83
CA GLY A 12 1.23 -8.29 5.95
C GLY A 12 0.45 -7.01 5.69
N ASN A 13 0.16 -6.77 4.42
CA ASN A 13 -0.51 -5.60 3.92
C ASN A 13 -1.75 -5.98 3.10
N CYS A 14 -2.82 -5.27 3.29
CA CYS A 14 -4.03 -5.35 2.49
C CYS A 14 -4.84 -4.07 2.67
N ILE A 15 -5.11 -3.35 1.58
CA ILE A 15 -5.79 -2.07 1.61
C ILE A 15 -7.03 -2.15 0.71
N TYR A 16 -8.13 -1.64 1.21
CA TYR A 16 -9.37 -1.47 0.45
C TYR A 16 -9.40 -0.09 -0.20
N VAL A 17 -9.70 -0.05 -1.50
CA VAL A 17 -10.01 1.18 -2.23
C VAL A 17 -11.35 1.00 -2.96
N GLY A 18 -12.21 2.01 -2.89
CA GLY A 18 -13.53 1.94 -3.54
C GLY A 18 -13.99 3.28 -4.11
N THR A 19 -14.82 3.19 -5.13
CA THR A 19 -15.63 4.29 -5.67
C THR A 19 -17.10 4.10 -5.29
N LYS A 20 -18.03 4.61 -6.06
CA LYS A 20 -19.46 4.34 -5.90
C LYS A 20 -19.87 2.95 -6.41
N LYS A 21 -19.15 2.44 -7.41
CA LYS A 21 -19.52 1.22 -8.14
C LYS A 21 -18.45 0.14 -8.12
N THR A 22 -17.18 0.51 -7.87
CA THR A 22 -16.03 -0.36 -7.99
C THR A 22 -15.32 -0.48 -6.64
N ASN A 23 -14.98 -1.71 -6.25
CA ASN A 23 -14.17 -2.00 -5.07
C ASN A 23 -12.94 -2.83 -5.47
N VAL A 24 -11.76 -2.47 -4.99
CA VAL A 24 -10.54 -3.22 -5.23
C VAL A 24 -9.75 -3.43 -3.94
N LEU A 25 -8.99 -4.51 -3.90
CA LEU A 25 -7.95 -4.73 -2.89
C LEU A 25 -6.60 -4.35 -3.48
N VAL A 26 -5.79 -3.69 -2.69
CA VAL A 26 -4.35 -3.52 -2.96
C VAL A 26 -3.61 -4.41 -2.00
N ASP A 27 -2.93 -5.40 -2.57
CA ASP A 27 -2.25 -6.50 -1.90
C ASP A 27 -3.15 -7.45 -1.10
N CYS A 28 -2.65 -8.66 -0.88
CA CYS A 28 -3.26 -9.73 -0.12
C CYS A 28 -2.22 -10.38 0.82
N GLY A 29 -1.49 -9.56 1.58
CA GLY A 29 -0.36 -9.98 2.39
C GLY A 29 -0.71 -10.69 3.70
N VAL A 30 -2.00 -10.75 4.05
CA VAL A 30 -2.52 -11.48 5.21
C VAL A 30 -3.35 -12.68 4.77
N SER A 31 -3.70 -13.58 5.70
CA SER A 31 -4.49 -14.77 5.36
C SER A 31 -5.87 -14.40 4.79
N ALA A 32 -6.40 -15.23 3.87
CA ALA A 32 -7.72 -15.03 3.29
C ALA A 32 -8.82 -14.86 4.37
N LYS A 33 -8.79 -15.69 5.42
CA LYS A 33 -9.72 -15.57 6.54
C LYS A 33 -9.65 -14.21 7.21
N ARG A 34 -8.44 -13.64 7.32
CA ARG A 34 -8.29 -12.30 7.90
C ARG A 34 -8.85 -11.24 6.98
N ILE A 35 -8.60 -11.31 5.67
CA ILE A 35 -9.19 -10.39 4.68
C ILE A 35 -10.72 -10.43 4.77
N GLU A 36 -11.31 -11.63 4.76
CA GLU A 36 -12.75 -11.82 4.87
C GLU A 36 -13.32 -11.21 6.16
N ASN A 37 -12.68 -11.46 7.31
CA ASN A 37 -13.11 -10.88 8.59
C ASN A 37 -13.00 -9.35 8.58
N SER A 38 -11.88 -8.79 8.10
CA SER A 38 -11.67 -7.34 8.03
C SER A 38 -12.68 -6.66 7.11
N LEU A 39 -13.02 -7.27 5.98
CA LEU A 39 -14.08 -6.76 5.10
C LEU A 39 -15.45 -6.79 5.78
N SER A 40 -15.73 -7.86 6.54
CA SER A 40 -16.97 -7.99 7.31
C SER A 40 -17.14 -6.88 8.35
N GLU A 41 -16.04 -6.36 8.93
CA GLU A 41 -16.07 -5.20 9.85
C GLU A 41 -16.48 -3.90 9.12
N LEU A 42 -16.38 -3.87 7.79
CA LEU A 42 -16.79 -2.77 6.93
C LEU A 42 -18.14 -3.02 6.23
N ASP A 43 -18.88 -4.06 6.64
CA ASP A 43 -20.10 -4.53 5.95
C ASP A 43 -19.88 -4.88 4.47
N LEU A 44 -18.67 -5.37 4.12
CA LEU A 44 -18.27 -5.79 2.78
C LEU A 44 -17.93 -7.28 2.73
N THR A 45 -18.04 -7.87 1.55
CA THR A 45 -17.64 -9.26 1.27
C THR A 45 -16.77 -9.35 0.04
N VAL A 46 -15.87 -10.35 -0.05
CA VAL A 46 -14.93 -10.49 -1.18
C VAL A 46 -15.61 -10.53 -2.56
N PRO A 47 -16.78 -11.18 -2.74
CA PRO A 47 -17.49 -11.16 -4.03
C PRO A 47 -17.94 -9.77 -4.53
N GLU A 48 -17.94 -8.75 -3.69
CA GLU A 48 -18.26 -7.37 -4.07
C GLU A 48 -17.07 -6.61 -4.66
N PHE A 49 -15.94 -7.30 -4.84
CA PHE A 49 -14.71 -6.69 -5.36
C PHE A 49 -14.53 -7.02 -6.85
N ASP A 50 -14.06 -6.03 -7.59
CA ASP A 50 -13.84 -6.10 -9.03
C ASP A 50 -12.42 -6.51 -9.40
N GLY A 51 -11.50 -6.52 -8.43
CA GLY A 51 -10.13 -6.94 -8.67
C GLY A 51 -9.19 -6.79 -7.47
N ILE A 52 -8.01 -7.35 -7.65
CA ILE A 52 -6.87 -7.27 -6.73
C ILE A 52 -5.70 -6.66 -7.49
N LEU A 53 -5.11 -5.61 -6.96
CA LEU A 53 -3.89 -5.02 -7.49
C LEU A 53 -2.72 -5.44 -6.60
N ILE A 54 -1.63 -5.90 -7.19
CA ILE A 54 -0.44 -6.29 -6.44
C ILE A 54 0.68 -5.28 -6.71
N THR A 55 1.23 -4.73 -5.65
CA THR A 55 2.35 -3.77 -5.72
C THR A 55 3.64 -4.47 -6.12
N HIS A 56 3.94 -5.61 -5.51
CA HIS A 56 5.10 -6.46 -5.76
C HIS A 56 4.93 -7.85 -5.12
N GLU A 57 5.86 -8.77 -5.36
CA GLU A 57 5.74 -10.20 -5.04
C GLU A 57 6.17 -10.60 -3.62
N HIS A 58 6.60 -9.70 -2.75
CA HIS A 58 7.00 -10.07 -1.40
C HIS A 58 5.88 -10.75 -0.61
N THR A 59 6.26 -11.68 0.27
CA THR A 59 5.30 -12.55 0.99
C THR A 59 4.27 -11.77 1.79
N ASP A 60 4.64 -10.65 2.38
CA ASP A 60 3.75 -9.76 3.14
C ASP A 60 2.80 -8.94 2.26
N HIS A 61 2.85 -9.13 0.92
CA HIS A 61 1.92 -8.57 -0.06
C HIS A 61 1.09 -9.65 -0.78
N ILE A 62 1.56 -10.91 -0.84
CA ILE A 62 0.87 -11.96 -1.61
C ILE A 62 0.49 -13.22 -0.81
N LYS A 63 0.76 -13.28 0.49
CA LYS A 63 0.57 -14.48 1.33
C LYS A 63 -0.83 -15.11 1.23
N GLY A 64 -1.88 -14.31 1.16
CA GLY A 64 -3.27 -14.74 1.04
C GLY A 64 -3.79 -14.87 -0.38
N LEU A 65 -3.05 -14.31 -1.36
CA LEU A 65 -3.48 -14.16 -2.75
C LEU A 65 -3.98 -15.46 -3.37
N GLY A 66 -3.19 -16.53 -3.27
CA GLY A 66 -3.56 -17.81 -3.88
C GLY A 66 -4.85 -18.41 -3.35
N VAL A 67 -5.18 -18.19 -2.07
CA VAL A 67 -6.44 -18.67 -1.47
C VAL A 67 -7.61 -17.83 -1.94
N ILE A 68 -7.48 -16.49 -1.93
CA ILE A 68 -8.51 -15.56 -2.41
C ILE A 68 -8.79 -15.81 -3.89
N ALA A 69 -7.75 -15.93 -4.71
CA ALA A 69 -7.88 -16.18 -6.14
C ALA A 69 -8.65 -17.48 -6.44
N ARG A 70 -8.29 -18.59 -5.77
CA ARG A 70 -8.99 -19.89 -5.97
C ARG A 70 -10.44 -19.87 -5.50
N ARG A 71 -10.73 -19.14 -4.42
CA ARG A 71 -12.06 -19.14 -3.81
C ARG A 71 -13.04 -18.24 -4.55
N TYR A 72 -12.59 -17.10 -5.02
CA TYR A 72 -13.46 -16.05 -5.53
C TYR A 72 -13.26 -15.75 -7.02
N GLY A 73 -12.13 -16.13 -7.62
CA GLY A 73 -11.88 -15.93 -9.05
C GLY A 73 -11.74 -14.47 -9.45
N LEU A 74 -11.31 -13.60 -8.56
CA LEU A 74 -11.14 -12.17 -8.86
C LEU A 74 -9.99 -11.94 -9.83
N PRO A 75 -10.12 -10.98 -10.78
CA PRO A 75 -9.02 -10.52 -11.60
C PRO A 75 -7.87 -9.98 -10.75
N ILE A 76 -6.63 -10.29 -11.13
CA ILE A 76 -5.41 -9.87 -10.44
C ILE A 76 -4.57 -9.05 -11.41
N PHE A 77 -4.27 -7.81 -11.03
CA PHE A 77 -3.51 -6.85 -11.82
C PHE A 77 -2.13 -6.64 -11.19
N ALA A 78 -1.08 -6.85 -11.96
CA ALA A 78 0.31 -6.59 -11.54
C ALA A 78 1.19 -6.39 -12.79
N THR A 79 2.41 -5.87 -12.62
CA THR A 79 3.38 -5.82 -13.72
C THR A 79 3.77 -7.23 -14.16
N GLY A 80 4.21 -7.38 -15.41
CA GLY A 80 4.53 -8.69 -15.98
C GLY A 80 5.60 -9.44 -15.17
N LYS A 81 6.66 -8.76 -14.73
CA LYS A 81 7.72 -9.37 -13.92
C LYS A 81 7.24 -9.74 -12.52
N THR A 82 6.39 -8.92 -11.91
CA THR A 82 5.75 -9.25 -10.63
C THR A 82 4.87 -10.49 -10.77
N ILE A 83 4.11 -10.64 -11.88
CA ILE A 83 3.32 -11.85 -12.15
C ILE A 83 4.21 -13.08 -12.24
N ASP A 84 5.32 -13.00 -12.99
CA ASP A 84 6.27 -14.11 -13.11
C ASP A 84 6.83 -14.50 -11.74
N ALA A 85 7.26 -13.54 -10.92
CA ALA A 85 7.76 -13.77 -9.58
C ALA A 85 6.69 -14.33 -8.61
N ILE A 86 5.41 -13.91 -8.75
CA ILE A 86 4.30 -14.49 -7.99
C ILE A 86 4.15 -16.00 -8.29
N PHE A 87 4.30 -16.42 -9.55
CA PHE A 87 4.21 -17.84 -9.89
C PHE A 87 5.38 -18.69 -9.34
N ASP A 88 6.51 -18.06 -9.03
CA ASP A 88 7.64 -18.71 -8.34
C ASP A 88 7.43 -18.86 -6.82
N TYR A 89 6.40 -18.18 -6.26
CA TYR A 89 6.08 -18.27 -4.84
C TYR A 89 5.51 -19.63 -4.48
N LYS A 90 6.26 -20.43 -3.73
CA LYS A 90 5.94 -21.84 -3.42
C LYS A 90 4.57 -22.05 -2.76
N ASN A 91 4.08 -21.08 -2.00
CA ASN A 91 2.82 -21.20 -1.27
C ASN A 91 1.62 -20.62 -2.03
N LEU A 92 1.78 -20.14 -3.25
CA LEU A 92 0.69 -19.65 -4.09
C LEU A 92 -0.37 -20.75 -4.30
N GLY A 93 0.08 -21.99 -4.53
CA GLY A 93 -0.75 -23.12 -4.94
C GLY A 93 -1.18 -23.00 -6.40
N LYS A 94 -2.11 -23.85 -6.82
CA LYS A 94 -2.64 -23.80 -8.20
C LYS A 94 -3.63 -22.65 -8.33
N VAL A 95 -3.29 -21.63 -9.09
CA VAL A 95 -4.16 -20.49 -9.45
C VAL A 95 -4.29 -20.48 -10.97
N ASP A 96 -5.49 -20.19 -11.47
CA ASP A 96 -5.72 -20.07 -12.90
C ASP A 96 -4.98 -18.83 -13.44
N LYS A 97 -4.15 -19.04 -14.44
CA LYS A 97 -3.36 -17.97 -15.06
C LYS A 97 -4.24 -16.92 -15.74
N CYS A 98 -5.44 -17.29 -16.16
CA CYS A 98 -6.38 -16.36 -16.81
C CYS A 98 -6.88 -15.25 -15.88
N LEU A 99 -6.71 -15.41 -14.56
CA LEU A 99 -7.03 -14.35 -13.59
C LEU A 99 -5.99 -13.22 -13.57
N PHE A 100 -4.78 -13.47 -14.08
CA PHE A 100 -3.70 -12.48 -14.04
C PHE A 100 -3.71 -11.59 -15.29
N HIS A 101 -3.79 -10.30 -15.07
CA HIS A 101 -3.76 -9.26 -16.07
C HIS A 101 -2.51 -8.42 -15.92
N SER A 102 -1.61 -8.49 -16.91
CA SER A 102 -0.40 -7.69 -16.90
C SER A 102 -0.73 -6.22 -17.15
N ILE A 103 -0.23 -5.34 -16.28
CA ILE A 103 -0.26 -3.90 -16.44
C ILE A 103 1.15 -3.38 -16.73
N GLU A 104 1.23 -2.15 -17.23
CA GLU A 104 2.48 -1.45 -17.43
C GLU A 104 2.49 -0.16 -16.59
N ALA A 105 3.60 0.11 -15.91
CA ALA A 105 3.76 1.38 -15.20
C ALA A 105 3.63 2.56 -16.17
N ASP A 106 3.09 3.67 -15.69
CA ASP A 106 2.78 4.88 -16.44
C ASP A 106 1.76 4.75 -17.59
N LYS A 107 1.15 3.57 -17.73
CA LYS A 107 0.00 3.37 -18.63
C LYS A 107 -1.28 3.21 -17.80
N PRO A 108 -2.12 4.24 -17.72
CA PRO A 108 -3.38 4.15 -17.00
C PRO A 108 -4.30 3.07 -17.57
N PHE A 109 -5.03 2.39 -16.69
CA PHE A 109 -6.08 1.41 -17.05
C PHE A 109 -7.32 1.65 -16.19
N GLU A 110 -8.40 0.97 -16.50
CA GLU A 110 -9.68 1.14 -15.83
C GLU A 110 -10.17 -0.18 -15.23
N ILE A 111 -10.73 -0.10 -14.04
CA ILE A 111 -11.50 -1.16 -13.40
C ILE A 111 -12.86 -0.53 -13.05
N GLY A 112 -13.93 -0.93 -13.73
CA GLY A 112 -15.24 -0.31 -13.56
C GLY A 112 -15.23 1.20 -13.81
N ASP A 113 -15.62 1.99 -12.80
CA ASP A 113 -15.61 3.47 -12.82
C ASP A 113 -14.34 4.07 -12.18
N MET A 114 -13.33 3.26 -11.96
CA MET A 114 -12.07 3.65 -11.34
C MET A 114 -10.95 3.65 -12.37
N LYS A 115 -10.31 4.80 -12.60
CA LYS A 115 -9.06 4.87 -13.35
C LYS A 115 -7.90 4.65 -12.42
N VAL A 116 -6.97 3.77 -12.82
CA VAL A 116 -5.79 3.38 -12.03
C VAL A 116 -4.52 3.73 -12.80
N ASN A 117 -3.55 4.27 -12.09
CA ASN A 117 -2.20 4.45 -12.60
C ASN A 117 -1.20 3.75 -11.68
N ALA A 118 -0.39 2.85 -12.24
CA ALA A 118 0.75 2.25 -11.57
C ALA A 118 1.99 3.10 -11.87
N SER A 119 2.85 3.34 -10.89
CA SER A 119 4.10 4.07 -11.05
C SER A 119 5.25 3.34 -10.36
N HIS A 120 6.42 3.28 -10.99
CA HIS A 120 7.59 2.59 -10.43
C HIS A 120 8.03 3.22 -9.10
N ILE A 121 8.52 2.36 -8.22
CA ILE A 121 9.11 2.75 -6.94
C ILE A 121 10.48 2.09 -6.76
N TRP A 122 11.29 2.63 -5.85
CA TRP A 122 12.57 2.07 -5.48
C TRP A 122 12.38 1.04 -4.37
N HIS A 123 12.39 -0.25 -4.75
CA HIS A 123 12.30 -1.37 -3.82
C HIS A 123 13.00 -2.61 -4.41
N ASP A 124 13.48 -3.52 -3.57
CA ASP A 124 14.21 -4.72 -3.96
C ASP A 124 13.26 -5.88 -4.35
N ALA A 125 12.42 -5.62 -5.35
CA ALA A 125 11.46 -6.57 -5.92
C ALA A 125 11.59 -6.64 -7.46
N ALA A 126 10.87 -7.55 -8.11
CA ALA A 126 11.02 -7.83 -9.54
C ALA A 126 10.65 -6.62 -10.43
N ASP A 127 9.56 -5.93 -10.10
CA ASP A 127 9.09 -4.73 -10.80
C ASP A 127 8.06 -3.97 -9.95
N PRO A 128 8.50 -3.38 -8.82
CA PRO A 128 7.61 -2.83 -7.81
C PRO A 128 6.95 -1.53 -8.27
N VAL A 129 5.67 -1.38 -7.90
CA VAL A 129 4.89 -0.18 -8.23
C VAL A 129 4.06 0.30 -7.04
N CYS A 130 3.81 1.59 -6.99
CA CYS A 130 2.74 2.21 -6.22
C CYS A 130 1.52 2.46 -7.11
N TYR A 131 0.37 2.76 -6.50
CA TYR A 131 -0.87 3.00 -7.23
C TYR A 131 -1.50 4.33 -6.88
N SER A 132 -1.98 5.04 -7.91
CA SER A 132 -2.89 6.19 -7.79
C SER A 132 -4.23 5.86 -8.46
N PHE A 133 -5.30 6.12 -7.73
CA PHE A 133 -6.69 5.85 -8.11
C PHE A 133 -7.43 7.15 -8.32
N TYR A 134 -8.25 7.21 -9.36
CA TYR A 134 -9.06 8.37 -9.70
C TYR A 134 -10.51 7.95 -9.90
N SER A 135 -11.44 8.65 -9.24
CA SER A 135 -12.88 8.47 -9.48
C SER A 135 -13.35 9.34 -10.64
N GLU A 136 -14.54 9.03 -11.19
CA GLU A 136 -15.19 9.86 -12.22
C GLU A 136 -15.42 11.31 -11.74
N GLU A 137 -15.61 11.52 -10.45
CA GLU A 137 -15.79 12.86 -9.86
C GLU A 137 -14.47 13.62 -9.62
N GLY A 138 -13.31 13.03 -9.92
CA GLY A 138 -12.00 13.66 -9.80
C GLY A 138 -11.32 13.52 -8.43
N ALA A 139 -11.87 12.71 -7.51
CA ALA A 139 -11.19 12.39 -6.27
C ALA A 139 -10.02 11.43 -6.53
N LYS A 140 -8.89 11.67 -5.85
CA LYS A 140 -7.65 10.91 -6.00
C LYS A 140 -7.24 10.26 -4.68
N ALA A 141 -6.90 8.97 -4.71
CA ALA A 141 -6.22 8.28 -3.62
C ALA A 141 -4.90 7.71 -4.12
N SER A 142 -3.82 7.82 -3.33
CA SER A 142 -2.53 7.23 -3.68
C SER A 142 -2.01 6.35 -2.54
N ILE A 143 -1.46 5.20 -2.91
CA ILE A 143 -0.88 4.21 -2.00
C ILE A 143 0.57 4.01 -2.42
N ALA A 144 1.50 4.43 -1.58
CA ALA A 144 2.93 4.34 -1.76
C ALA A 144 3.57 3.68 -0.53
N THR A 145 3.81 2.39 -0.63
CA THR A 145 4.43 1.55 0.40
C THR A 145 5.63 0.83 -0.18
N ASP A 146 6.53 0.38 0.69
CA ASP A 146 7.79 -0.28 0.31
C ASP A 146 8.68 0.62 -0.55
N LEU A 147 8.94 1.79 0.00
CA LEU A 147 9.78 2.83 -0.61
C LEU A 147 11.11 2.90 0.11
N GLY A 148 12.21 2.57 -0.56
CA GLY A 148 13.54 2.84 0.01
C GLY A 148 13.93 4.31 -0.08
N ASP A 149 13.52 4.97 -1.16
CA ASP A 149 13.70 6.39 -1.41
C ASP A 149 12.67 6.86 -2.44
N TYR A 150 12.61 8.17 -2.69
CA TYR A 150 11.75 8.76 -3.70
C TYR A 150 12.45 9.90 -4.45
N ASP A 151 11.91 10.26 -5.59
CA ASP A 151 12.39 11.32 -6.46
C ASP A 151 11.22 12.19 -6.97
N GLU A 152 11.55 13.21 -7.76
CA GLU A 152 10.54 14.11 -8.36
C GLU A 152 9.48 13.36 -9.18
N TYR A 153 9.86 12.22 -9.78
CA TYR A 153 8.92 11.39 -10.54
C TYR A 153 7.81 10.84 -9.61
N LEU A 154 8.16 10.24 -8.47
CA LEU A 154 7.16 9.72 -7.54
C LEU A 154 6.32 10.85 -6.93
N VAL A 155 6.98 11.97 -6.55
CA VAL A 155 6.31 13.16 -6.02
C VAL A 155 5.22 13.61 -7.01
N GLU A 156 5.51 13.76 -8.30
CA GLU A 156 4.52 14.13 -9.33
C GLU A 156 3.34 13.16 -9.39
N LYS A 157 3.61 11.84 -9.31
CA LYS A 157 2.57 10.80 -9.43
C LYS A 157 1.56 10.82 -8.29
N ILE A 158 2.00 11.07 -7.06
CA ILE A 158 1.14 11.05 -5.88
C ILE A 158 0.74 12.46 -5.39
N TYR A 159 1.26 13.51 -6.02
CA TYR A 159 0.94 14.92 -5.69
C TYR A 159 -0.57 15.18 -5.73
N ASP A 160 -1.06 16.04 -4.82
CA ASP A 160 -2.43 16.54 -4.76
C ASP A 160 -3.49 15.42 -4.63
N SER A 161 -3.16 14.37 -3.87
CA SER A 161 -4.12 13.31 -3.54
C SER A 161 -5.05 13.74 -2.41
N ASP A 162 -6.34 13.38 -2.52
CA ASP A 162 -7.34 13.58 -1.46
C ASP A 162 -7.07 12.66 -0.27
N ILE A 163 -6.62 11.42 -0.56
CA ILE A 163 -6.22 10.43 0.44
C ILE A 163 -4.83 9.92 0.10
N LEU A 164 -3.92 9.99 1.06
CA LEU A 164 -2.56 9.45 0.95
C LEU A 164 -2.40 8.26 1.90
N PHE A 165 -1.85 7.17 1.40
CA PHE A 165 -1.33 6.07 2.20
C PHE A 165 0.16 5.97 1.92
N VAL A 166 0.99 6.30 2.92
CA VAL A 166 2.45 6.39 2.77
C VAL A 166 3.15 5.53 3.81
N GLU A 167 4.25 4.91 3.42
CA GLU A 167 5.08 4.13 4.33
C GLU A 167 5.74 5.00 5.39
N ALA A 168 5.67 4.54 6.66
CA ALA A 168 6.47 5.04 7.80
C ALA A 168 7.08 3.82 8.52
N ASN A 169 8.08 3.21 7.88
CA ASN A 169 8.54 1.89 8.30
C ASN A 169 9.28 1.92 9.64
N HIS A 170 10.28 2.76 9.79
CA HIS A 170 11.16 2.69 10.95
C HIS A 170 11.58 4.06 11.49
N ASP A 171 11.89 4.08 12.77
CA ASP A 171 12.70 5.14 13.38
C ASP A 171 14.19 4.81 13.17
N VAL A 172 14.95 5.78 12.70
CA VAL A 172 16.37 5.60 12.33
C VAL A 172 17.20 5.17 13.54
N ASN A 173 16.96 5.77 14.71
CA ASN A 173 17.73 5.46 15.92
C ASN A 173 17.39 4.06 16.45
N MET A 174 16.09 3.69 16.48
CA MET A 174 15.68 2.34 16.87
C MET A 174 16.31 1.29 15.94
N LEU A 175 16.31 1.53 14.64
CA LEU A 175 16.93 0.63 13.68
C LEU A 175 18.44 0.52 13.91
N GLN A 176 19.13 1.64 14.14
CA GLN A 176 20.58 1.65 14.34
C GLN A 176 21.01 0.89 15.61
N VAL A 177 20.30 1.05 16.72
CA VAL A 177 20.62 0.36 17.98
C VAL A 177 19.94 -1.00 18.12
N GLY A 178 18.95 -1.28 17.26
CA GLY A 178 18.13 -2.50 17.29
C GLY A 178 18.92 -3.80 17.05
N ARG A 179 18.23 -4.92 17.23
CA ARG A 179 18.82 -6.27 17.18
C ARG A 179 19.14 -6.80 15.78
N TYR A 180 18.68 -6.12 14.72
CA TYR A 180 18.91 -6.59 13.37
C TYR A 180 20.39 -6.64 13.02
N PRO A 181 20.85 -7.67 12.28
CA PRO A 181 22.21 -7.75 11.83
C PRO A 181 22.54 -6.59 10.88
N TYR A 182 23.81 -6.21 10.82
CA TYR A 182 24.27 -5.04 10.08
C TYR A 182 23.85 -5.03 8.59
N TYR A 183 23.91 -6.18 7.91
CA TYR A 183 23.51 -6.28 6.51
C TYR A 183 22.02 -5.95 6.31
N LEU A 184 21.15 -6.36 7.26
CA LEU A 184 19.71 -6.06 7.19
C LEU A 184 19.43 -4.57 7.46
N LYS A 185 20.13 -3.97 8.43
CA LYS A 185 20.04 -2.52 8.66
C LYS A 185 20.45 -1.73 7.42
N ARG A 186 21.55 -2.13 6.76
CA ARG A 186 21.96 -1.50 5.50
C ARG A 186 20.96 -1.66 4.36
N ARG A 187 20.33 -2.84 4.25
CA ARG A 187 19.26 -3.07 3.28
C ARG A 187 18.08 -2.14 3.54
N ILE A 188 17.60 -2.05 4.79
CA ILE A 188 16.46 -1.22 5.17
C ILE A 188 16.74 0.27 4.92
N LEU A 189 17.94 0.76 5.26
CA LEU A 189 18.36 2.15 5.05
C LEU A 189 18.77 2.46 3.60
N GLY A 190 18.84 1.46 2.74
CA GLY A 190 19.26 1.63 1.35
C GLY A 190 18.13 2.19 0.47
N ARG A 191 18.51 2.66 -0.73
CA ARG A 191 17.58 3.23 -1.71
C ARG A 191 16.43 2.31 -2.12
N GLU A 192 16.63 1.00 -2.04
CA GLU A 192 15.64 -0.03 -2.34
C GLU A 192 15.07 -0.67 -1.07
N GLY A 193 15.25 -0.03 0.09
CA GLY A 193 14.79 -0.50 1.39
C GLY A 193 13.41 0.05 1.74
N HIS A 194 13.35 0.84 2.86
CA HIS A 194 12.09 1.38 3.39
C HIS A 194 12.26 2.81 3.90
N LEU A 195 11.22 3.63 3.83
CA LEU A 195 11.23 4.98 4.37
C LEU A 195 11.25 5.00 5.89
N SER A 196 12.10 5.86 6.45
CA SER A 196 12.02 6.23 7.87
C SER A 196 10.81 7.13 8.13
N ASN A 197 10.48 7.32 9.41
CA ASN A 197 9.41 8.24 9.82
C ASN A 197 9.68 9.67 9.32
N GLU A 198 10.94 10.12 9.35
CA GLU A 198 11.36 11.45 8.91
C GLU A 198 11.21 11.59 7.39
N ARG A 199 11.69 10.61 6.61
CA ARG A 199 11.55 10.64 5.13
C ARG A 199 10.10 10.55 4.69
N CYS A 200 9.27 9.80 5.43
CA CYS A 200 7.82 9.78 5.23
C CYS A 200 7.22 11.18 5.41
N ALA A 201 7.62 11.90 6.46
CA ALA A 201 7.14 13.26 6.71
C ALA A 201 7.54 14.23 5.60
N GLU A 202 8.80 14.18 5.14
CA GLU A 202 9.31 14.98 4.03
C GLU A 202 8.49 14.73 2.75
N LEU A 203 8.24 13.45 2.40
CA LEU A 203 7.41 13.11 1.24
C LEU A 203 5.98 13.66 1.38
N ILE A 204 5.37 13.53 2.56
CA ILE A 204 4.02 14.07 2.79
C ILE A 204 4.02 15.60 2.64
N GLU A 205 5.04 16.31 3.12
CA GLU A 205 5.16 17.77 2.98
C GLU A 205 5.25 18.20 1.51
N GLU A 206 5.93 17.43 0.68
CA GLU A 206 6.07 17.71 -0.76
C GLU A 206 4.78 17.43 -1.56
N VAL A 207 4.00 16.41 -1.19
CA VAL A 207 2.88 15.92 -2.02
C VAL A 207 1.50 16.33 -1.51
N ALA A 208 1.37 16.63 -0.21
CA ALA A 208 0.08 17.02 0.37
C ALA A 208 -0.24 18.48 0.07
N THR A 209 -1.53 18.75 -0.15
CA THR A 209 -2.05 20.10 -0.42
C THR A 209 -3.27 20.36 0.46
N GLN A 210 -3.94 21.50 0.27
CA GLN A 210 -5.22 21.79 0.93
C GLN A 210 -6.35 20.81 0.48
N LYS A 211 -6.16 20.13 -0.63
CA LYS A 211 -7.06 19.08 -1.13
C LYS A 211 -6.97 17.82 -0.27
N THR A 212 -5.80 17.52 0.29
CA THR A 212 -5.56 16.31 1.09
C THR A 212 -6.42 16.30 2.34
N LYS A 213 -7.28 15.29 2.48
CA LYS A 213 -8.24 15.13 3.58
C LYS A 213 -7.80 14.12 4.62
N LYS A 214 -6.93 13.19 4.24
CA LYS A 214 -6.47 12.11 5.12
C LYS A 214 -5.10 11.58 4.69
N VAL A 215 -4.25 11.33 5.68
CA VAL A 215 -3.00 10.60 5.50
C VAL A 215 -3.03 9.36 6.40
N TYR A 216 -2.73 8.20 5.82
CA TYR A 216 -2.47 6.98 6.54
C TYR A 216 -0.96 6.71 6.54
N LEU A 217 -0.39 6.49 7.72
CA LEU A 217 0.98 6.01 7.88
C LEU A 217 0.94 4.49 7.98
N GLY A 218 1.53 3.82 7.00
CA GLY A 218 1.47 2.37 6.90
C GLY A 218 2.81 1.68 6.96
N HIS A 219 2.78 0.36 6.85
CA HIS A 219 3.94 -0.53 6.73
C HIS A 219 4.96 -0.41 7.89
N LEU A 220 4.48 -0.22 9.12
CA LEU A 220 5.36 -0.06 10.28
C LEU A 220 6.13 -1.35 10.59
N SER A 221 7.45 -1.20 10.82
CA SER A 221 8.30 -2.27 11.33
C SER A 221 7.90 -2.65 12.74
N LYS A 222 7.81 -3.97 13.00
CA LYS A 222 7.48 -4.50 14.33
C LYS A 222 8.57 -4.22 15.36
N GLU A 223 9.83 -4.26 14.93
CA GLU A 223 10.99 -4.21 15.82
C GLU A 223 11.58 -2.80 15.94
N ASN A 224 11.39 -1.97 14.90
CA ASN A 224 12.08 -0.68 14.79
C ASN A 224 11.13 0.51 14.69
N ASN A 225 9.85 0.32 15.07
CA ASN A 225 8.86 1.39 15.12
C ASN A 225 7.70 1.04 16.06
N TYR A 226 6.89 2.03 16.41
CA TYR A 226 5.58 1.87 17.04
C TYR A 226 4.68 3.05 16.71
N GLU A 227 3.37 2.83 16.76
CA GLU A 227 2.35 3.77 16.28
C GLU A 227 2.54 5.21 16.76
N LYS A 228 2.74 5.39 18.08
CA LYS A 228 2.88 6.72 18.66
C LYS A 228 4.15 7.44 18.17
N LEU A 229 5.26 6.72 18.01
CA LEU A 229 6.51 7.30 17.53
C LEU A 229 6.36 7.77 16.07
N ALA A 230 5.87 6.89 15.18
CA ALA A 230 5.62 7.25 13.79
C ALA A 230 4.69 8.47 13.67
N TYR A 231 3.57 8.45 14.40
CA TYR A 231 2.62 9.56 14.43
C TYR A 231 3.23 10.89 14.88
N GLU A 232 3.93 10.90 16.03
CA GLU A 232 4.49 12.13 16.59
C GLU A 232 5.64 12.66 15.74
N THR A 233 6.51 11.78 15.19
CA THR A 233 7.60 12.20 14.30
C THR A 233 7.04 12.90 13.06
N VAL A 234 6.09 12.29 12.37
CA VAL A 234 5.48 12.88 11.18
C VAL A 234 4.73 14.16 11.53
N LYS A 235 3.92 14.16 12.60
CA LYS A 235 3.16 15.32 13.02
C LYS A 235 4.02 16.53 13.38
N ILE A 236 5.15 16.31 14.08
CA ILE A 236 6.08 17.37 14.44
C ILE A 236 6.74 17.96 13.20
N SER A 237 7.08 17.15 12.21
CA SER A 237 7.72 17.60 10.97
C SER A 237 6.76 18.42 10.07
N LEU A 238 5.47 18.11 10.10
CA LEU A 238 4.45 18.80 9.30
C LEU A 238 3.93 20.09 9.95
N HIS A 239 4.82 20.98 10.38
CA HIS A 239 4.51 22.21 11.15
C HIS A 239 3.44 23.11 10.50
N ASN A 240 3.33 23.10 9.18
CA ASN A 240 2.48 24.00 8.39
C ASN A 240 1.15 23.36 7.96
N PHE A 241 0.93 22.09 8.28
CA PHE A 241 -0.25 21.35 7.84
C PHE A 241 -1.08 20.85 9.02
N THR A 242 -2.37 21.15 9.02
CA THR A 242 -3.34 20.50 9.90
C THR A 242 -3.98 19.34 9.14
N LEU A 243 -3.20 18.28 8.90
CA LEU A 243 -3.67 17.09 8.20
C LEU A 243 -4.21 16.06 9.21
N PRO A 244 -5.37 15.45 8.95
CA PRO A 244 -5.81 14.27 9.69
C PRO A 244 -4.93 13.07 9.38
N ILE A 245 -4.07 12.69 10.34
CA ILE A 245 -3.16 11.55 10.24
C ILE A 245 -3.73 10.38 11.04
N GLU A 246 -3.65 9.19 10.48
CA GLU A 246 -3.95 7.91 11.15
C GLU A 246 -2.83 6.92 10.89
N VAL A 247 -2.42 6.18 11.92
CA VAL A 247 -1.49 5.07 11.74
C VAL A 247 -2.29 3.82 11.41
N ALA A 248 -2.05 3.27 10.23
CA ALA A 248 -2.65 2.01 9.81
C ALA A 248 -2.04 0.85 10.63
N ARG A 249 -2.91 0.08 11.29
CA ARG A 249 -2.49 -0.93 12.24
C ARG A 249 -2.33 -2.29 11.60
N ARG A 250 -1.49 -3.09 12.25
CA ARG A 250 -1.30 -4.49 11.87
C ARG A 250 -2.58 -5.30 12.00
N ASP A 251 -3.30 -5.17 13.12
CA ASP A 251 -4.30 -6.12 13.57
C ASP A 251 -5.74 -5.59 13.61
N THR A 252 -5.96 -4.35 13.23
CA THR A 252 -7.28 -3.72 13.20
C THR A 252 -7.52 -2.99 11.90
N VAL A 253 -8.77 -2.98 11.47
CA VAL A 253 -9.20 -2.20 10.30
C VAL A 253 -9.16 -0.72 10.64
N SER A 254 -8.61 0.08 9.73
CA SER A 254 -8.59 1.53 9.86
C SER A 254 -9.98 2.12 9.58
N THR A 255 -10.21 3.34 10.07
CA THR A 255 -11.42 4.10 9.73
C THR A 255 -11.52 4.28 8.21
N VAL A 256 -12.70 4.01 7.65
CA VAL A 256 -12.95 4.29 6.22
C VAL A 256 -12.97 5.79 6.00
N THR A 257 -12.05 6.30 5.19
CA THR A 257 -12.10 7.69 4.71
C THR A 257 -12.86 7.73 3.39
N SER A 258 -13.80 8.66 3.27
CA SER A 258 -14.56 8.89 2.04
C SER A 258 -14.40 10.34 1.59
N VAL A 259 -14.10 10.53 0.31
CA VAL A 259 -14.01 11.84 -0.37
C VAL A 259 -14.78 11.79 -1.69
N SER A 260 -15.31 12.92 -2.08
CA SER A 260 -16.15 13.10 -3.30
C SER A 260 -15.50 14.09 -4.25
#